data_7af78ee8b86f1690af6f908240cbed28
#
_entry.id   7af78ee8b86f1690af6f908240cbed28
#
_cell.length_a   1.000
_cell.length_b   1.000
_cell.length_c   1.000
_cell.angle_alpha   90.00
_cell.angle_beta   90.00
_cell.angle_gamma   90.00
#
_symmetry.space_group_name_H-M   'P 1'
#
loop_
_entity.id
_entity.type
_entity.pdbx_description
1 polymer ?
#
loop_
_entity_poly.entity_id
_entity_poly.type
_entity_poly.pdbx_seq_one_letter_code
_entity_poly.pdbx_strand_id
1 'polypeptide(L)'
;VVIMGILASGRYMYQAAAIHVARYSFYIGKDITGLSPEETEQALQSSISLVNTVFAVATAVGMFGAMLIVPKLIKRVSYKKLIVVSCILGFVSSFITFFIGYNHFWACIPFVILSCVPCGVINCVSSAMVGDCLDYMELTTGRRQNGLGNACQSFVSKLGNAVSTSVIVLMYILTELDLNKIGTSYTVNPLTMSHGIREGMFSLISIVPGISLLLCMIPMFFYDLTGDKKERVTKELAEKRVKEGIVISE
;
A
#
# COMPACT_ATOMS: atom_id res chain seq x y z
N VAL A 1 -14.64 4.81 6.65
CA VAL A 1 -13.57 5.18 5.71
C VAL A 1 -12.25 5.38 6.46
N VAL A 2 -12.19 6.20 7.52
CA VAL A 2 -10.97 6.49 8.29
C VAL A 2 -10.32 5.21 8.86
N ILE A 3 -11.10 4.38 9.56
CA ILE A 3 -10.60 3.10 10.12
C ILE A 3 -10.08 2.18 9.03
N MET A 4 -10.78 2.08 7.89
CA MET A 4 -10.33 1.31 6.73
C MET A 4 -8.96 1.82 6.23
N GLY A 5 -8.83 3.14 6.11
CA GLY A 5 -7.58 3.75 5.65
C GLY A 5 -6.40 3.51 6.58
N ILE A 6 -6.63 3.51 7.90
CA ILE A 6 -5.61 3.20 8.92
C ILE A 6 -5.21 1.71 8.84
N LEU A 7 -6.18 0.81 8.77
CA LEU A 7 -5.91 -0.63 8.65
C LEU A 7 -5.24 -1.00 7.33
N ALA A 8 -5.46 -0.20 6.28
CA ALA A 8 -4.76 -0.33 5.00
C ALA A 8 -3.35 0.29 4.99
N SER A 9 -2.79 0.65 6.15
CA SER A 9 -1.45 1.28 6.25
C SER A 9 -0.33 0.43 5.66
N GLY A 10 -0.47 -0.90 5.64
CA GLY A 10 0.47 -1.81 5.01
C GLY A 10 0.76 -1.52 3.54
N ARG A 11 -0.14 -0.81 2.83
CA ARG A 11 0.11 -0.36 1.46
C ARG A 11 1.33 0.57 1.33
N TYR A 12 1.66 1.32 2.39
CA TYR A 12 2.83 2.20 2.41
C TYR A 12 4.13 1.42 2.62
N MET A 13 4.04 0.17 3.11
CA MET A 13 5.20 -0.70 3.30
C MET A 13 5.91 -1.01 1.98
N TYR A 14 5.16 -1.20 0.89
CA TYR A 14 5.76 -1.49 -0.41
C TYR A 14 6.77 -0.43 -0.86
N GLN A 15 6.56 0.83 -0.50
CA GLN A 15 7.49 1.92 -0.81
C GLN A 15 8.53 2.11 0.30
N ALA A 16 8.09 2.15 1.56
CA ALA A 16 8.95 2.41 2.70
C ALA A 16 9.97 1.28 2.94
N ALA A 17 9.57 0.02 2.77
CA ALA A 17 10.43 -1.13 3.03
C ALA A 17 11.31 -1.53 1.83
N ALA A 18 11.05 -1.04 0.63
CA ALA A 18 11.76 -1.45 -0.58
C ALA A 18 13.29 -1.36 -0.45
N ILE A 19 13.80 -0.24 0.07
CA ILE A 19 15.25 -0.04 0.27
C ILE A 19 15.83 -0.98 1.34
N HIS A 20 15.07 -1.29 2.39
CA HIS A 20 15.50 -2.19 3.46
C HIS A 20 15.58 -3.63 2.95
N VAL A 21 14.57 -4.05 2.20
CA VAL A 21 14.55 -5.38 1.55
C VAL A 21 15.65 -5.51 0.49
N ALA A 22 15.88 -4.45 -0.30
CA ALA A 22 16.97 -4.42 -1.27
C ALA A 22 18.34 -4.56 -0.60
N ARG A 23 18.51 -4.00 0.59
CA ARG A 23 19.78 -4.00 1.32
C ARG A 23 20.06 -5.31 2.05
N TYR A 24 19.02 -5.94 2.63
CA TYR A 24 19.21 -7.06 3.56
C TYR A 24 18.75 -8.40 3.02
N SER A 25 17.84 -8.45 2.04
CA SER A 25 17.25 -9.71 1.57
C SER A 25 17.78 -10.17 0.23
N PHE A 26 17.98 -9.26 -0.72
CA PHE A 26 18.33 -9.60 -2.10
C PHE A 26 19.76 -9.19 -2.46
N TYR A 27 20.41 -10.05 -3.21
CA TYR A 27 21.60 -9.72 -3.99
C TYR A 27 21.40 -10.15 -5.43
N ILE A 28 21.62 -9.23 -6.36
CA ILE A 28 21.56 -9.46 -7.80
C ILE A 28 22.82 -8.89 -8.42
N GLY A 29 23.72 -9.75 -8.83
CA GLY A 29 24.98 -9.33 -9.43
C GLY A 29 25.89 -10.52 -9.73
N LYS A 30 27.11 -10.21 -10.13
CA LYS A 30 28.17 -11.21 -10.33
C LYS A 30 28.64 -11.75 -8.96
N ASP A 31 29.25 -12.93 -8.99
CA ASP A 31 29.88 -13.47 -7.80
C ASP A 31 30.93 -12.48 -7.25
N ILE A 32 30.81 -12.17 -5.97
CA ILE A 32 31.71 -11.23 -5.27
C ILE A 32 32.90 -11.93 -4.62
N THR A 33 33.02 -13.25 -4.82
CA THR A 33 34.10 -14.06 -4.25
C THR A 33 35.42 -13.70 -4.94
N GLY A 34 36.34 -13.09 -4.21
CA GLY A 34 37.67 -12.72 -4.75
C GLY A 34 37.80 -11.31 -5.36
N LEU A 35 36.75 -10.49 -5.26
CA LEU A 35 36.82 -9.07 -5.62
C LEU A 35 37.57 -8.24 -4.56
N SER A 36 38.14 -7.12 -4.95
CA SER A 36 38.68 -6.14 -4.01
C SER A 36 37.56 -5.54 -3.14
N PRO A 37 37.87 -5.00 -1.94
CA PRO A 37 36.88 -4.38 -1.08
C PRO A 37 36.06 -3.28 -1.78
N GLU A 38 36.71 -2.45 -2.61
CA GLU A 38 36.05 -1.37 -3.36
C GLU A 38 35.11 -1.91 -4.46
N GLU A 39 35.52 -2.93 -5.19
CA GLU A 39 34.69 -3.57 -6.22
C GLU A 39 33.50 -4.30 -5.61
N THR A 40 33.68 -4.92 -4.43
CA THR A 40 32.61 -5.57 -3.67
C THR A 40 31.56 -4.53 -3.25
N GLU A 41 32.00 -3.38 -2.72
CA GLU A 41 31.11 -2.30 -2.33
C GLU A 41 30.30 -1.74 -3.50
N GLN A 42 30.94 -1.51 -4.64
CA GLN A 42 30.29 -1.07 -5.86
C GLN A 42 29.27 -2.10 -6.39
N ALA A 43 29.60 -3.40 -6.34
CA ALA A 43 28.69 -4.46 -6.74
C ALA A 43 27.46 -4.53 -5.83
N LEU A 44 27.63 -4.41 -4.51
CA LEU A 44 26.55 -4.39 -3.54
C LEU A 44 25.66 -3.15 -3.75
N GLN A 45 26.23 -1.98 -3.94
CA GLN A 45 25.48 -0.75 -4.14
C GLN A 45 24.70 -0.75 -5.47
N SER A 46 25.26 -1.30 -6.52
CA SER A 46 24.56 -1.48 -7.80
C SER A 46 23.40 -2.46 -7.67
N SER A 47 23.57 -3.56 -6.94
CA SER A 47 22.50 -4.52 -6.63
C SER A 47 21.37 -3.87 -5.85
N ILE A 48 21.66 -3.14 -4.77
CA ILE A 48 20.66 -2.41 -3.97
C ILE A 48 19.87 -1.44 -4.83
N SER A 49 20.54 -0.65 -5.64
CA SER A 49 19.94 0.32 -6.55
C SER A 49 19.01 -0.36 -7.55
N LEU A 50 19.46 -1.44 -8.18
CA LEU A 50 18.68 -2.21 -9.15
C LEU A 50 17.43 -2.80 -8.50
N VAL A 51 17.57 -3.51 -7.38
CA VAL A 51 16.44 -4.12 -6.66
C VAL A 51 15.42 -3.06 -6.24
N ASN A 52 15.88 -1.95 -5.65
CA ASN A 52 15.00 -0.86 -5.21
C ASN A 52 14.27 -0.23 -6.40
N THR A 53 14.96 -0.01 -7.53
CA THR A 53 14.34 0.55 -8.74
C THR A 53 13.29 -0.40 -9.32
N VAL A 54 13.59 -1.70 -9.41
CA VAL A 54 12.64 -2.69 -9.92
C VAL A 54 11.41 -2.79 -9.02
N PHE A 55 11.58 -2.76 -7.70
CA PHE A 55 10.43 -2.73 -6.77
C PHE A 55 9.61 -1.44 -6.91
N ALA A 56 10.26 -0.29 -7.05
CA ALA A 56 9.55 0.97 -7.26
C ALA A 56 8.72 0.96 -8.55
N VAL A 57 9.30 0.46 -9.65
CA VAL A 57 8.58 0.31 -10.93
C VAL A 57 7.45 -0.71 -10.81
N ALA A 58 7.69 -1.87 -10.20
CA ALA A 58 6.68 -2.90 -10.00
C ALA A 58 5.48 -2.38 -9.19
N THR A 59 5.76 -1.67 -8.09
CA THR A 59 4.74 -1.03 -7.25
C THR A 59 3.95 0.02 -8.04
N ALA A 60 4.64 0.86 -8.81
CA ALA A 60 4.01 1.87 -9.65
C ALA A 60 3.09 1.24 -10.71
N VAL A 61 3.57 0.21 -11.41
CA VAL A 61 2.78 -0.50 -12.44
C VAL A 61 1.52 -1.10 -11.83
N GLY A 62 1.62 -1.79 -10.68
CA GLY A 62 0.46 -2.38 -9.99
C GLY A 62 -0.55 -1.31 -9.54
N MET A 63 -0.08 -0.26 -8.91
CA MET A 63 -0.92 0.80 -8.36
C MET A 63 -1.58 1.65 -9.46
N PHE A 64 -0.80 2.17 -10.41
CA PHE A 64 -1.33 3.02 -11.49
C PHE A 64 -2.16 2.21 -12.48
N GLY A 65 -1.78 0.97 -12.79
CA GLY A 65 -2.59 0.07 -13.60
C GLY A 65 -4.00 -0.13 -13.01
N ALA A 66 -4.08 -0.33 -11.70
CA ALA A 66 -5.37 -0.40 -11.01
C ALA A 66 -6.13 0.93 -11.10
N MET A 67 -5.46 2.07 -10.85
CA MET A 67 -6.10 3.39 -10.90
C MET A 67 -6.74 3.72 -12.25
N LEU A 68 -6.18 3.25 -13.36
CA LEU A 68 -6.74 3.44 -14.70
C LEU A 68 -8.03 2.62 -14.92
N ILE A 69 -8.13 1.46 -14.30
CA ILE A 69 -9.25 0.53 -14.49
C ILE A 69 -10.40 0.82 -13.51
N VAL A 70 -10.07 1.21 -12.27
CA VAL A 70 -11.03 1.39 -11.18
C VAL A 70 -12.16 2.36 -11.50
N PRO A 71 -11.97 3.54 -12.13
CA PRO A 71 -13.08 4.46 -12.45
C PRO A 71 -14.15 3.84 -13.36
N LYS A 72 -13.76 2.92 -14.25
CA LYS A 72 -14.71 2.17 -15.09
C LYS A 72 -15.43 1.08 -14.28
N LEU A 73 -14.71 0.44 -13.36
CA LEU A 73 -15.26 -0.63 -12.52
C LEU A 73 -16.25 -0.12 -11.48
N ILE A 74 -16.01 1.05 -10.88
CA ILE A 74 -16.90 1.69 -9.90
C ILE A 74 -18.31 1.94 -10.46
N LYS A 75 -18.44 2.17 -11.79
CA LYS A 75 -19.73 2.34 -12.44
C LYS A 75 -20.56 1.05 -12.53
N ARG A 76 -19.93 -0.12 -12.40
CA ARG A 76 -20.57 -1.44 -12.55
C ARG A 76 -20.61 -2.27 -11.27
N VAL A 77 -19.67 -2.02 -10.36
CA VAL A 77 -19.46 -2.84 -9.16
C VAL A 77 -19.49 -1.95 -7.93
N SER A 78 -20.14 -2.42 -6.86
CA SER A 78 -20.17 -1.67 -5.60
C SER A 78 -18.78 -1.55 -4.98
N TYR A 79 -18.52 -0.44 -4.29
CA TYR A 79 -17.26 -0.18 -3.58
C TYR A 79 -16.83 -1.32 -2.66
N LYS A 80 -17.80 -1.88 -1.93
CA LYS A 80 -17.58 -3.00 -1.01
C LYS A 80 -16.99 -4.22 -1.75
N LYS A 81 -17.63 -4.64 -2.84
CA LYS A 81 -17.16 -5.80 -3.63
C LYS A 81 -15.79 -5.53 -4.23
N LEU A 82 -15.56 -4.32 -4.74
CA LEU A 82 -14.30 -3.96 -5.38
C LEU A 82 -13.13 -3.98 -4.40
N ILE A 83 -13.30 -3.41 -3.20
CA ILE A 83 -12.26 -3.44 -2.15
C ILE A 83 -12.03 -4.87 -1.67
N VAL A 84 -13.09 -5.63 -1.35
CA VAL A 84 -12.94 -6.99 -0.83
C VAL A 84 -12.21 -7.89 -1.82
N VAL A 85 -12.62 -7.90 -3.09
CA VAL A 85 -11.99 -8.72 -4.12
C VAL A 85 -10.53 -8.31 -4.33
N SER A 86 -10.24 -7.01 -4.40
CA SER A 86 -8.86 -6.55 -4.57
C SER A 86 -7.98 -6.88 -3.37
N CYS A 87 -8.50 -6.76 -2.13
CA CYS A 87 -7.75 -7.11 -0.93
C CYS A 87 -7.45 -8.61 -0.85
N ILE A 88 -8.40 -9.47 -1.23
CA ILE A 88 -8.18 -10.92 -1.30
C ILE A 88 -7.08 -11.22 -2.34
N LEU A 89 -7.17 -10.62 -3.54
CA LEU A 89 -6.16 -10.77 -4.57
C LEU A 89 -4.78 -10.35 -4.06
N GLY A 90 -4.68 -9.19 -3.41
CA GLY A 90 -3.43 -8.70 -2.85
C GLY A 90 -2.88 -9.58 -1.73
N PHE A 91 -3.74 -10.09 -0.85
CA PHE A 91 -3.33 -11.02 0.20
C PHE A 91 -2.76 -12.31 -0.37
N VAL A 92 -3.49 -12.95 -1.30
CA VAL A 92 -3.04 -14.19 -1.94
C VAL A 92 -1.71 -13.99 -2.66
N SER A 93 -1.58 -12.89 -3.40
CA SER A 93 -0.32 -12.56 -4.10
C SER A 93 0.83 -12.31 -3.14
N SER A 94 0.60 -11.59 -2.05
CA SER A 94 1.58 -11.35 -0.99
C SER A 94 2.02 -12.65 -0.33
N PHE A 95 1.09 -13.55 -0.09
CA PHE A 95 1.37 -14.85 0.51
C PHE A 95 2.19 -15.74 -0.44
N ILE A 96 1.84 -15.77 -1.73
CA ILE A 96 2.63 -16.47 -2.75
C ILE A 96 4.05 -15.90 -2.83
N THR A 97 4.19 -14.57 -2.80
CA THR A 97 5.50 -13.91 -2.78
C THR A 97 6.36 -14.41 -1.62
N PHE A 98 5.80 -14.56 -0.43
CA PHE A 98 6.52 -15.07 0.72
C PHE A 98 7.02 -16.51 0.50
N PHE A 99 6.20 -17.39 -0.06
CA PHE A 99 6.59 -18.78 -0.34
C PHE A 99 7.64 -18.92 -1.45
N ILE A 100 7.65 -18.04 -2.45
CA ILE A 100 8.72 -17.98 -3.46
C ILE A 100 10.06 -17.70 -2.79
N GLY A 101 10.04 -16.88 -1.74
CA GLY A 101 11.21 -16.56 -0.95
C GLY A 101 12.15 -15.56 -1.64
N TYR A 102 13.11 -15.08 -0.88
CA TYR A 102 14.06 -14.05 -1.34
C TYR A 102 15.15 -14.61 -2.30
N ASN A 103 15.19 -15.91 -2.57
CA ASN A 103 16.17 -16.49 -3.48
C ASN A 103 15.79 -16.32 -4.96
N HIS A 104 14.50 -16.10 -5.26
CA HIS A 104 13.98 -16.02 -6.62
C HIS A 104 13.39 -14.63 -6.92
N PHE A 105 14.25 -13.62 -6.95
CA PHE A 105 13.85 -12.22 -7.12
C PHE A 105 12.90 -12.00 -8.31
N TRP A 106 13.29 -12.46 -9.51
CA TRP A 106 12.50 -12.24 -10.73
C TRP A 106 11.14 -12.92 -10.69
N ALA A 107 11.04 -14.06 -10.01
CA ALA A 107 9.76 -14.75 -9.83
C ALA A 107 8.82 -14.01 -8.85
N CYS A 108 9.37 -13.21 -7.92
CA CYS A 108 8.57 -12.39 -7.01
C CYS A 108 7.90 -11.19 -7.70
N ILE A 109 8.51 -10.62 -8.73
CA ILE A 109 8.08 -9.35 -9.33
C ILE A 109 6.61 -9.36 -9.82
N PRO A 110 6.14 -10.35 -10.59
CA PRO A 110 4.75 -10.41 -11.01
C PRO A 110 3.75 -10.41 -9.84
N PHE A 111 4.08 -11.12 -8.76
CA PHE A 111 3.23 -11.19 -7.59
C PHE A 111 3.28 -9.90 -6.75
N VAL A 112 4.43 -9.21 -6.71
CA VAL A 112 4.52 -7.86 -6.11
C VAL A 112 3.67 -6.87 -6.89
N ILE A 113 3.69 -6.88 -8.23
CA ILE A 113 2.80 -6.05 -9.06
C ILE A 113 1.34 -6.32 -8.70
N LEU A 114 0.96 -7.59 -8.62
CA LEU A 114 -0.42 -7.99 -8.32
C LEU A 114 -0.83 -7.64 -6.90
N SER A 115 0.07 -7.74 -5.92
CA SER A 115 -0.17 -7.36 -4.53
C SER A 115 -0.31 -5.83 -4.34
N CYS A 116 0.19 -5.03 -5.28
CA CYS A 116 0.03 -3.57 -5.28
C CYS A 116 -1.26 -3.08 -5.95
N VAL A 117 -2.01 -3.95 -6.64
CA VAL A 117 -3.32 -3.62 -7.23
C VAL A 117 -4.31 -3.08 -6.19
N PRO A 118 -4.49 -3.69 -4.99
CA PRO A 118 -5.35 -3.15 -3.95
C PRO A 118 -4.98 -1.73 -3.53
N CYS A 119 -3.70 -1.36 -3.57
CA CYS A 119 -3.25 -0.01 -3.21
C CYS A 119 -3.88 1.05 -4.12
N GLY A 120 -3.91 0.80 -5.43
CA GLY A 120 -4.57 1.66 -6.41
C GLY A 120 -6.10 1.68 -6.23
N VAL A 121 -6.71 0.52 -6.00
CA VAL A 121 -8.15 0.40 -5.74
C VAL A 121 -8.55 1.18 -4.49
N ILE A 122 -7.87 0.97 -3.37
CA ILE A 122 -8.15 1.64 -2.09
C ILE A 122 -8.00 3.16 -2.24
N ASN A 123 -6.98 3.65 -2.93
CA ASN A 123 -6.78 5.08 -3.15
C ASN A 123 -7.96 5.72 -3.90
N CYS A 124 -8.38 5.13 -5.02
CA CYS A 124 -9.51 5.65 -5.80
C CYS A 124 -10.84 5.53 -5.05
N VAL A 125 -11.12 4.34 -4.50
CA VAL A 125 -12.41 4.09 -3.83
C VAL A 125 -12.52 4.88 -2.53
N SER A 126 -11.45 4.99 -1.74
CA SER A 126 -11.42 5.79 -0.52
C SER A 126 -11.77 7.26 -0.78
N SER A 127 -11.20 7.85 -1.83
CA SER A 127 -11.51 9.24 -2.22
C SER A 127 -12.98 9.40 -2.63
N ALA A 128 -13.52 8.44 -3.40
CA ALA A 128 -14.94 8.45 -3.77
C ALA A 128 -15.86 8.28 -2.54
N MET A 129 -15.51 7.37 -1.61
CA MET A 129 -16.27 7.17 -0.38
C MET A 129 -16.26 8.40 0.53
N VAL A 130 -15.16 9.16 0.59
CA VAL A 130 -15.11 10.43 1.33
C VAL A 130 -16.06 11.43 0.71
N GLY A 131 -16.11 11.53 -0.63
CA GLY A 131 -17.09 12.35 -1.34
C GLY A 131 -18.54 12.01 -0.98
N ASP A 132 -18.87 10.72 -1.03
CA ASP A 132 -20.21 10.22 -0.67
C ASP A 132 -20.58 10.53 0.80
N CYS A 133 -19.61 10.42 1.72
CA CYS A 133 -19.82 10.78 3.13
C CYS A 133 -20.05 12.29 3.31
N LEU A 134 -19.39 13.14 2.51
CA LEU A 134 -19.60 14.59 2.52
C LEU A 134 -20.97 14.96 1.96
N ASP A 135 -21.42 14.28 0.91
CA ASP A 135 -22.77 14.47 0.34
C ASP A 135 -23.86 14.05 1.34
N TYR A 136 -23.67 12.94 2.06
CA TYR A 136 -24.56 12.52 3.14
C TYR A 136 -24.59 13.53 4.29
N MET A 137 -23.43 14.09 4.65
CA MET A 137 -23.33 15.12 5.69
C MET A 137 -24.06 16.40 5.26
N GLU A 138 -23.92 16.85 4.01
CA GLU A 138 -24.62 18.00 3.45
C GLU A 138 -26.13 17.82 3.49
N LEU A 139 -26.61 16.64 3.12
CA LEU A 139 -28.04 16.31 3.17
C LEU A 139 -28.61 16.41 4.59
N THR A 140 -27.88 15.90 5.59
CA THR A 140 -28.35 15.80 6.98
C THR A 140 -28.14 17.07 7.79
N THR A 141 -27.04 17.81 7.57
CA THR A 141 -26.66 18.99 8.37
C THR A 141 -26.88 20.32 7.62
N GLY A 142 -27.17 20.28 6.32
CA GLY A 142 -27.27 21.44 5.47
C GLY A 142 -25.93 22.13 5.15
N ARG A 143 -24.81 21.57 5.57
CA ARG A 143 -23.47 22.14 5.36
C ARG A 143 -22.48 21.12 4.83
N ARG A 144 -21.84 21.43 3.70
CA ARG A 144 -20.76 20.62 3.13
C ARG A 144 -19.41 21.09 3.66
N GLN A 145 -18.74 20.24 4.41
CA GLN A 145 -17.42 20.55 5.01
C GLN A 145 -16.29 19.84 4.27
N ASN A 146 -15.96 20.29 3.07
CA ASN A 146 -14.89 19.71 2.24
C ASN A 146 -13.53 19.70 2.96
N GLY A 147 -13.25 20.73 3.79
CA GLY A 147 -12.04 20.80 4.60
C GLY A 147 -11.89 19.63 5.58
N LEU A 148 -12.98 19.20 6.21
CA LEU A 148 -12.97 18.06 7.12
C LEU A 148 -12.64 16.75 6.39
N GLY A 149 -13.23 16.53 5.21
CA GLY A 149 -12.93 15.33 4.40
C GLY A 149 -11.45 15.25 4.00
N ASN A 150 -10.90 16.37 3.52
CA ASN A 150 -9.49 16.45 3.15
C ASN A 150 -8.55 16.31 4.37
N ALA A 151 -8.91 16.88 5.51
CA ALA A 151 -8.17 16.74 6.76
C ALA A 151 -8.12 15.28 7.22
N CYS A 152 -9.27 14.58 7.21
CA CYS A 152 -9.32 13.16 7.54
C CYS A 152 -8.46 12.30 6.60
N GLN A 153 -8.49 12.57 5.31
CA GLN A 153 -7.70 11.82 4.33
C GLN A 153 -6.19 12.06 4.51
N SER A 154 -5.79 13.31 4.74
CA SER A 154 -4.40 13.66 5.05
C SER A 154 -3.91 13.04 6.36
N PHE A 155 -4.75 13.05 7.40
CA PHE A 155 -4.47 12.41 8.68
C PHE A 155 -4.23 10.92 8.51
N VAL A 156 -5.13 10.21 7.81
CA VAL A 156 -5.00 8.77 7.52
C VAL A 156 -3.69 8.46 6.78
N SER A 157 -3.34 9.27 5.79
CA SER A 157 -2.10 9.07 5.03
C SER A 157 -0.84 9.25 5.89
N LYS A 158 -0.80 10.31 6.71
CA LYS A 158 0.33 10.58 7.60
C LYS A 158 0.46 9.50 8.69
N LEU A 159 -0.66 9.13 9.30
CA LEU A 159 -0.69 8.06 10.31
C LEU A 159 -0.29 6.71 9.71
N GLY A 160 -0.77 6.40 8.50
CA GLY A 160 -0.41 5.17 7.79
C GLY A 160 1.09 5.08 7.49
N ASN A 161 1.70 6.18 7.07
CA ASN A 161 3.17 6.24 6.89
C ASN A 161 3.91 6.05 8.22
N ALA A 162 3.45 6.70 9.30
CA ALA A 162 4.07 6.54 10.62
C ALA A 162 3.98 5.09 11.12
N VAL A 163 2.82 4.44 10.97
CA VAL A 163 2.64 3.02 11.31
C VAL A 163 3.59 2.14 10.50
N SER A 164 3.70 2.38 9.19
CA SER A 164 4.61 1.61 8.33
C SER A 164 6.06 1.74 8.77
N THR A 165 6.52 2.96 9.06
CA THR A 165 7.88 3.19 9.56
C THR A 165 8.12 2.50 10.91
N SER A 166 7.13 2.56 11.81
CA SER A 166 7.22 1.88 13.12
C SER A 166 7.33 0.37 12.98
N VAL A 167 6.61 -0.23 12.03
CA VAL A 167 6.70 -1.68 11.75
C VAL A 167 8.08 -2.04 11.20
N ILE A 168 8.69 -1.21 10.36
CA ILE A 168 10.06 -1.42 9.89
C ILE A 168 11.04 -1.42 11.07
N VAL A 169 10.94 -0.44 11.96
CA VAL A 169 11.80 -0.38 13.15
C VAL A 169 11.57 -1.58 14.06
N LEU A 170 10.32 -2.00 14.25
CA LEU A 170 10.00 -3.20 15.01
C LEU A 170 10.66 -4.44 14.39
N MET A 171 10.67 -4.56 13.07
CA MET A 171 11.33 -5.68 12.39
C MET A 171 12.84 -5.68 12.62
N TYR A 172 13.49 -4.52 12.64
CA TYR A 172 14.90 -4.43 13.01
C TYR A 172 15.17 -4.97 14.40
N ILE A 173 14.31 -4.65 15.36
CA ILE A 173 14.43 -5.13 16.75
C ILE A 173 14.21 -6.65 16.81
N LEU A 174 13.18 -7.16 16.13
CA LEU A 174 12.84 -8.58 16.13
C LEU A 174 13.89 -9.46 15.44
N THR A 175 14.59 -8.92 14.47
CA THR A 175 15.67 -9.63 13.77
C THR A 175 17.04 -9.48 14.46
N GLU A 176 17.06 -8.81 15.64
CA GLU A 176 18.29 -8.54 16.40
C GLU A 176 19.37 -7.84 15.57
N LEU A 177 18.94 -7.04 14.60
CA LEU A 177 19.86 -6.31 13.76
C LEU A 177 20.47 -5.17 14.58
N ASP A 178 21.77 -5.21 14.79
CA ASP A 178 22.49 -4.21 15.58
C ASP A 178 22.49 -2.86 14.85
N LEU A 179 21.59 -1.97 15.28
CA LEU A 179 21.42 -0.65 14.69
C LEU A 179 22.70 0.20 14.76
N ASN A 180 23.57 -0.06 15.74
CA ASN A 180 24.84 0.66 15.88
C ASN A 180 25.84 0.26 14.80
N LYS A 181 25.78 -0.99 14.32
CA LYS A 181 26.60 -1.46 13.19
C LYS A 181 26.08 -1.00 11.83
N ILE A 182 24.77 -0.75 11.73
CA ILE A 182 24.12 -0.27 10.49
C ILE A 182 24.50 1.18 10.17
N GLY A 183 24.70 2.02 11.17
CA GLY A 183 25.04 3.44 11.01
C GLY A 183 26.44 3.72 10.47
N THR A 184 27.34 2.75 10.48
CA THR A 184 28.75 2.94 10.10
C THR A 184 29.12 2.33 8.75
N SER A 185 28.30 1.45 8.18
CA SER A 185 28.56 0.83 6.86
C SER A 185 27.37 1.00 5.94
N TYR A 186 27.53 1.80 4.90
CA TYR A 186 26.49 2.02 3.87
C TYR A 186 26.18 0.76 3.07
N THR A 187 27.08 -0.20 3.03
CA THR A 187 26.96 -1.43 2.26
C THR A 187 27.00 -2.64 3.16
N VAL A 188 25.86 -3.30 3.25
CA VAL A 188 25.72 -4.57 3.95
C VAL A 188 25.67 -5.68 2.90
N ASN A 189 26.43 -6.75 3.13
CA ASN A 189 26.41 -7.92 2.26
C ASN A 189 25.27 -8.86 2.68
N PRO A 190 24.16 -8.95 1.92
CA PRO A 190 23.03 -9.81 2.27
C PRO A 190 23.39 -11.30 2.26
N LEU A 191 24.44 -11.70 1.54
CA LEU A 191 24.89 -13.10 1.47
C LEU A 191 25.52 -13.59 2.79
N THR A 192 26.06 -12.68 3.61
CA THR A 192 26.63 -12.98 4.92
C THR A 192 25.64 -12.89 6.06
N MET A 193 24.40 -12.42 5.78
CA MET A 193 23.36 -12.29 6.77
C MET A 193 22.72 -13.64 7.14
N SER A 194 22.30 -13.77 8.40
CA SER A 194 21.55 -14.94 8.85
C SER A 194 20.23 -15.07 8.09
N HIS A 195 19.75 -16.31 7.93
CA HIS A 195 18.48 -16.59 7.26
C HIS A 195 17.30 -15.81 7.90
N GLY A 196 17.27 -15.74 9.24
CA GLY A 196 16.21 -15.04 9.96
C GLY A 196 16.16 -13.53 9.66
N ILE A 197 17.32 -12.86 9.50
CA ILE A 197 17.37 -11.44 9.13
C ILE A 197 16.82 -11.25 7.70
N ARG A 198 17.29 -12.06 6.76
CA ARG A 198 16.88 -11.97 5.35
C ARG A 198 15.38 -12.21 5.18
N GLU A 199 14.86 -13.24 5.85
CA GLU A 199 13.43 -13.61 5.82
C GLU A 199 12.56 -12.57 6.54
N GLY A 200 13.00 -12.08 7.71
CA GLY A 200 12.31 -11.03 8.44
C GLY A 200 12.19 -9.74 7.62
N MET A 201 13.27 -9.29 6.99
CA MET A 201 13.21 -8.11 6.13
C MET A 201 12.34 -8.34 4.89
N PHE A 202 12.40 -9.53 4.29
CA PHE A 202 11.55 -9.89 3.16
C PHE A 202 10.05 -9.92 3.51
N SER A 203 9.71 -10.28 4.76
CA SER A 203 8.33 -10.27 5.24
C SER A 203 7.68 -8.88 5.20
N LEU A 204 8.47 -7.80 5.26
CA LEU A 204 7.99 -6.42 5.19
C LEU A 204 7.31 -6.06 3.86
N ILE A 205 7.66 -6.74 2.75
CA ILE A 205 7.01 -6.53 1.44
C ILE A 205 6.10 -7.69 1.05
N SER A 206 6.06 -8.76 1.85
CA SER A 206 5.25 -9.95 1.58
C SER A 206 4.12 -10.10 2.60
N ILE A 207 4.35 -10.71 3.74
CA ILE A 207 3.30 -11.04 4.72
C ILE A 207 2.67 -9.79 5.35
N VAL A 208 3.47 -8.82 5.78
CA VAL A 208 2.98 -7.67 6.56
C VAL A 208 1.95 -6.84 5.78
N PRO A 209 2.19 -6.45 4.52
CA PRO A 209 1.16 -5.78 3.73
C PRO A 209 -0.06 -6.67 3.49
N GLY A 210 0.13 -7.97 3.27
CA GLY A 210 -0.97 -8.92 3.11
C GLY A 210 -1.92 -8.96 4.30
N ILE A 211 -1.40 -9.05 5.52
CA ILE A 211 -2.20 -9.00 6.76
C ILE A 211 -2.96 -7.67 6.86
N SER A 212 -2.30 -6.56 6.57
CA SER A 212 -2.94 -5.24 6.57
C SER A 212 -4.12 -5.15 5.59
N LEU A 213 -4.00 -5.76 4.41
CA LEU A 213 -5.08 -5.83 3.43
C LEU A 213 -6.27 -6.66 3.93
N LEU A 214 -6.04 -7.75 4.65
CA LEU A 214 -7.12 -8.51 5.31
C LEU A 214 -7.82 -7.68 6.37
N LEU A 215 -7.06 -7.00 7.24
CA LEU A 215 -7.63 -6.14 8.27
C LEU A 215 -8.44 -4.99 7.67
N CYS A 216 -8.03 -4.44 6.53
CA CYS A 216 -8.74 -3.40 5.80
C CYS A 216 -10.16 -3.84 5.36
N MET A 217 -10.40 -5.14 5.17
CA MET A 217 -11.73 -5.64 4.79
C MET A 217 -12.75 -5.53 5.92
N ILE A 218 -12.33 -5.60 7.19
CA ILE A 218 -13.24 -5.63 8.36
C ILE A 218 -14.19 -4.42 8.38
N PRO A 219 -13.70 -3.15 8.29
CA PRO A 219 -14.58 -1.99 8.28
C PRO A 219 -15.54 -1.94 7.09
N MET A 220 -15.19 -2.61 5.98
CA MET A 220 -16.07 -2.63 4.80
C MET A 220 -17.36 -3.42 5.01
N PHE A 221 -17.37 -4.37 5.94
CA PHE A 221 -18.62 -5.06 6.31
C PHE A 221 -19.62 -4.13 6.99
N PHE A 222 -19.14 -3.12 7.70
CA PHE A 222 -19.95 -2.12 8.41
C PHE A 222 -20.27 -0.89 7.55
N TYR A 223 -19.71 -0.78 6.34
CA TYR A 223 -20.00 0.34 5.45
C TYR A 223 -21.35 0.15 4.76
N ASP A 224 -22.28 1.06 5.05
CA ASP A 224 -23.70 0.95 4.68
C ASP A 224 -24.13 1.92 3.56
N LEU A 225 -23.29 2.90 3.22
CA LEU A 225 -23.58 3.90 2.17
C LEU A 225 -23.27 3.33 0.77
N THR A 226 -24.04 2.30 0.36
CA THR A 226 -23.87 1.60 -0.93
C THR A 226 -25.21 1.39 -1.63
N GLY A 227 -25.18 1.16 -2.94
CA GLY A 227 -26.37 0.82 -3.74
C GLY A 227 -27.49 1.85 -3.61
N ASP A 228 -28.70 1.39 -3.32
CA ASP A 228 -29.92 2.18 -3.26
C ASP A 228 -29.84 3.36 -2.26
N LYS A 229 -29.14 3.16 -1.13
CA LYS A 229 -28.97 4.23 -0.13
C LYS A 229 -28.11 5.38 -0.67
N LYS A 230 -27.06 5.06 -1.42
CA LYS A 230 -26.24 6.06 -2.08
C LYS A 230 -27.03 6.82 -3.16
N GLU A 231 -27.77 6.08 -4.01
CA GLU A 231 -28.60 6.71 -5.06
C GLU A 231 -29.65 7.63 -4.47
N ARG A 232 -30.27 7.21 -3.37
CA ARG A 232 -31.26 8.02 -2.65
C ARG A 232 -30.66 9.31 -2.12
N VAL A 233 -29.52 9.25 -1.45
CA VAL A 233 -28.79 10.43 -0.96
C VAL A 233 -28.45 11.37 -2.10
N THR A 234 -27.96 10.86 -3.22
CA THR A 234 -27.61 11.68 -4.40
C THR A 234 -28.83 12.37 -4.99
N LYS A 235 -29.97 11.68 -5.11
CA LYS A 235 -31.23 12.25 -5.64
C LYS A 235 -31.81 13.32 -4.70
N GLU A 236 -31.94 12.99 -3.41
CA GLU A 236 -32.45 13.91 -2.40
C GLU A 236 -31.59 15.17 -2.29
N LEU A 237 -30.26 15.04 -2.39
CA LEU A 237 -29.36 16.18 -2.38
C LEU A 237 -29.50 17.05 -3.65
N ALA A 238 -29.64 16.42 -4.81
CA ALA A 238 -29.89 17.15 -6.08
C ALA A 238 -31.19 17.97 -6.03
N GLU A 239 -32.29 17.35 -5.56
CA GLU A 239 -33.56 18.03 -5.38
C GLU A 239 -33.49 19.22 -4.39
N LYS A 240 -32.74 19.02 -3.28
CA LYS A 240 -32.54 20.07 -2.28
C LYS A 240 -31.75 21.23 -2.86
N ARG A 241 -30.68 21.00 -3.60
CA ARG A 241 -29.87 22.02 -4.26
C ARG A 241 -30.67 22.82 -5.29
N VAL A 242 -31.56 22.15 -6.06
CA VAL A 242 -32.46 22.82 -7.00
C VAL A 242 -33.43 23.72 -6.25
N LYS A 243 -34.03 23.27 -5.15
CA LYS A 243 -34.95 24.08 -4.32
C LYS A 243 -34.28 25.31 -3.68
N GLU A 244 -33.00 25.17 -3.30
CA GLU A 244 -32.21 26.25 -2.71
C GLU A 244 -31.60 27.21 -3.76
N GLY A 245 -31.88 27.03 -5.04
CA GLY A 245 -31.42 27.90 -6.14
C GLY A 245 -29.91 27.77 -6.43
N ILE A 246 -29.26 26.72 -5.91
CA ILE A 246 -27.87 26.41 -6.22
C ILE A 246 -27.85 25.73 -7.59
N VAL A 247 -27.61 26.51 -8.65
CA VAL A 247 -27.51 26.01 -10.03
C VAL A 247 -26.32 25.10 -10.12
N ILE A 248 -26.56 23.81 -10.36
CA ILE A 248 -25.50 22.86 -10.71
C ILE A 248 -25.17 23.13 -12.17
N SER A 249 -24.03 23.78 -12.44
CA SER A 249 -23.47 23.82 -13.80
C SER A 249 -23.09 22.37 -14.17
N GLU A 250 -23.74 21.84 -15.18
CA GLU A 250 -23.42 20.56 -15.82
C GLU A 250 -21.97 20.48 -16.31
#